data_b91257e170f6cb1cd8b8c3c314cf2697
#
_entry.id   b91257e170f6cb1cd8b8c3c314cf2697
#
_cell.length_a   1.000
_cell.length_b   1.000
_cell.length_c   1.000
_cell.angle_alpha   90.00
_cell.angle_beta   90.00
_cell.angle_gamma   90.00
#
_symmetry.space_group_name_H-M   'P 1'
#
loop_
_entity.id
_entity.type
_entity.pdbx_description
1 polymer ?
#
loop_
_entity_poly.entity_id
_entity_poly.type
_entity_poly.pdbx_seq_one_letter_code
_entity_poly.pdbx_strand_id
1 'polypeptide(L)'
;MIKHLMMAALMSAGVAAPAVAGVAGFGVVNQTGSAVSGLALRRTGTSDWKSVGGGASDGARTSISFSDPDCAFDLRATVAGHGENVWSRINLCEVKSVTLHRDASGTTWVDYD
;
A
#
# COMPACT_ATOMS: atom_id res chain seq x y z
N MET A 1 -17.21 33.55 42.23
CA MET A 1 -17.12 33.13 41.77
C MET A 1 -16.63 32.26 41.01
N ILE A 2 -16.76 31.94 41.01
CA ILE A 2 -16.38 31.22 40.37
C ILE A 2 -16.11 30.54 39.48
N LYS A 3 -16.17 30.45 39.31
CA LYS A 3 -16.07 29.96 38.42
C LYS A 3 -15.33 29.23 37.61
N HIS A 4 -15.50 29.16 37.73
CA HIS A 4 -15.00 28.59 36.88
C HIS A 4 -14.47 27.69 36.35
N LEU A 5 -14.67 27.51 36.34
CA LEU A 5 -14.20 26.79 35.80
C LEU A 5 -13.92 26.02 35.06
N MET A 6 -13.99 26.01 35.07
CA MET A 6 -13.74 25.46 34.34
C MET A 6 -13.30 24.80 33.56
N MET A 7 -13.44 24.76 33.60
CA MET A 7 -13.13 24.32 32.80
C MET A 7 -12.59 23.54 32.20
N ALA A 8 -12.69 23.42 32.41
CA ALA A 8 -12.18 22.81 31.79
C ALA A 8 -11.86 22.08 31.19
N ALA A 9 -12.06 22.04 31.27
CA ALA A 9 -11.72 21.48 30.63
C ALA A 9 -11.44 20.79 29.95
N LEU A 10 -11.69 20.81 30.01
CA LEU A 10 -11.42 20.32 29.29
C LEU A 10 -11.03 19.61 28.61
N MET A 11 -11.13 19.64 28.82
CA MET A 11 -10.82 19.12 28.14
C MET A 11 -10.43 18.48 27.45
N SER A 12 -10.54 18.45 27.47
CA SER A 12 -10.28 17.85 26.74
C SER A 12 -9.85 17.20 26.17
N ALA A 13 -10.28 17.12 26.37
CA ALA A 13 -9.81 16.55 25.93
C ALA A 13 -9.31 16.16 25.12
N GLY A 14 -9.08 16.64 25.18
CA GLY A 14 -8.44 16.34 23.97
C GLY A 14 -8.43 14.92 23.67
N VAL A 15 -9.25 14.60 22.93
CA VAL A 15 -9.23 13.23 22.49
C VAL A 15 -8.37 13.19 21.25
N ALA A 16 -7.16 12.77 21.43
CA ALA A 16 -6.35 12.51 20.29
C ALA A 16 -6.93 11.29 19.56
N ALA A 17 -7.18 11.44 18.31
CA ALA A 17 -7.49 10.27 17.50
C ALA A 17 -6.28 9.34 17.52
N PRO A 18 -6.47 8.05 17.70
CA PRO A 18 -5.34 7.12 17.63
C PRO A 18 -4.73 7.17 16.25
N ALA A 19 -3.45 7.08 16.19
CA ALA A 19 -2.75 6.94 14.93
C ALA A 19 -3.22 5.66 14.24
N VAL A 20 -3.54 5.75 12.98
CA VAL A 20 -3.91 4.58 12.20
C VAL A 20 -2.64 3.83 11.85
N ALA A 21 -2.49 2.63 12.39
CA ALA A 21 -1.45 1.73 11.96
C ALA A 21 -1.93 0.97 10.73
N GLY A 22 -1.02 0.52 9.92
CA GLY A 22 -1.35 -0.27 8.75
C GLY A 22 -1.45 0.56 7.47
N VAL A 23 -2.06 -0.05 6.48
CA VAL A 23 -2.16 0.51 5.13
C VAL A 23 -3.44 1.30 5.00
N ALA A 24 -3.37 2.48 4.40
CA ALA A 24 -4.55 3.32 4.17
C ALA A 24 -4.66 3.77 2.71
N GLY A 25 -4.01 3.04 1.80
CA GLY A 25 -3.95 3.40 0.40
C GLY A 25 -2.55 3.79 -0.01
N PHE A 26 -2.23 3.57 -1.27
CA PHE A 26 -0.88 3.86 -1.75
C PHE A 26 -0.89 3.91 -3.28
N GLY A 27 0.18 4.47 -3.84
CA GLY A 27 0.37 4.48 -5.28
C GLY A 27 1.26 3.33 -5.72
N VAL A 28 1.06 2.89 -6.94
CA VAL A 28 1.94 1.91 -7.59
C VAL A 28 2.49 2.56 -8.85
N VAL A 29 3.80 2.61 -8.97
CA VAL A 29 4.48 3.08 -10.16
C VAL A 29 5.03 1.86 -10.89
N ASN A 30 4.71 1.72 -12.16
CA ASN A 30 5.13 0.58 -12.95
C ASN A 30 6.44 0.88 -13.69
N GLN A 31 7.52 0.29 -13.23
CA GLN A 31 8.83 0.36 -13.90
C GLN A 31 9.30 -1.05 -14.27
N THR A 32 8.37 -1.91 -14.67
CA THR A 32 8.69 -3.29 -15.04
C THR A 32 9.17 -3.45 -16.48
N GLY A 33 8.96 -2.43 -17.31
CA GLY A 33 9.24 -2.51 -18.73
C GLY A 33 8.04 -2.96 -19.56
N SER A 34 6.94 -3.32 -18.95
CA SER A 34 5.72 -3.77 -19.63
C SER A 34 4.51 -3.33 -18.82
N ALA A 35 3.34 -3.34 -19.44
CA ALA A 35 2.10 -3.02 -18.74
C ALA A 35 1.82 -4.08 -17.67
N VAL A 36 1.28 -3.63 -16.53
CA VAL A 36 0.83 -4.53 -15.47
C VAL A 36 -0.68 -4.42 -15.32
N SER A 37 -1.32 -5.51 -14.92
CA SER A 37 -2.76 -5.57 -14.72
C SER A 37 -3.10 -6.59 -13.65
N GLY A 38 -4.36 -6.56 -13.18
CA GLY A 38 -4.84 -7.55 -12.24
C GLY A 38 -4.10 -7.55 -10.92
N LEU A 39 -3.88 -6.37 -10.35
CA LEU A 39 -3.17 -6.28 -9.08
C LEU A 39 -3.95 -6.92 -7.95
N ALA A 40 -3.25 -7.68 -7.13
CA ALA A 40 -3.80 -8.31 -5.95
C ALA A 40 -2.79 -8.25 -4.82
N LEU A 41 -3.30 -8.21 -3.60
CA LEU A 41 -2.48 -8.19 -2.39
C LEU A 41 -2.85 -9.34 -1.48
N ARG A 42 -1.87 -9.84 -0.75
CA ARG A 42 -2.09 -10.74 0.39
C ARG A 42 -1.17 -10.33 1.52
N ARG A 43 -1.57 -10.61 2.74
CA ARG A 43 -0.63 -10.50 3.86
C ARG A 43 0.47 -11.52 3.64
N THR A 44 1.71 -11.09 3.83
CA THR A 44 2.86 -11.98 3.68
C THR A 44 2.69 -13.19 4.59
N GLY A 45 2.91 -14.38 4.04
CA GLY A 45 2.77 -15.64 4.76
C GLY A 45 1.38 -16.26 4.68
N THR A 46 0.45 -15.64 3.99
CA THR A 46 -0.89 -16.19 3.76
C THR A 46 -1.07 -16.53 2.30
N SER A 47 -2.17 -17.20 1.97
CA SER A 47 -2.53 -17.49 0.58
C SER A 47 -3.81 -16.77 0.16
N ASP A 48 -4.26 -15.80 0.96
CA ASP A 48 -5.53 -15.10 0.74
C ASP A 48 -5.32 -13.86 -0.13
N TRP A 49 -5.28 -14.06 -1.44
CA TRP A 49 -5.13 -12.97 -2.39
C TRP A 49 -6.43 -12.19 -2.53
N LYS A 50 -6.34 -10.89 -2.41
CA LYS A 50 -7.47 -9.99 -2.60
C LYS A 50 -7.18 -9.09 -3.80
N SER A 51 -8.07 -9.14 -4.79
CA SER A 51 -7.96 -8.26 -5.94
C SER A 51 -8.13 -6.81 -5.49
N VAL A 52 -7.21 -5.96 -5.90
CA VAL A 52 -7.33 -4.52 -5.64
C VAL A 52 -7.53 -3.77 -6.94
N GLY A 53 -7.67 -4.50 -8.05
CA GLY A 53 -7.97 -3.94 -9.35
C GLY A 53 -6.80 -3.18 -9.92
N GLY A 54 -7.13 -2.40 -10.92
CA GLY A 54 -6.15 -1.50 -11.46
C GLY A 54 -5.15 -2.15 -12.38
N GLY A 55 -4.34 -1.30 -12.92
CA GLY A 55 -3.27 -1.63 -13.81
C GLY A 55 -2.59 -0.34 -14.20
N ALA A 56 -1.42 -0.46 -14.80
CA ALA A 56 -0.67 0.70 -15.24
C ALA A 56 0.17 0.30 -16.43
N SER A 57 0.19 1.16 -17.44
CA SER A 57 1.13 1.00 -18.54
C SER A 57 2.55 1.22 -18.01
N ASP A 58 3.53 0.81 -18.80
CA ASP A 58 4.92 0.98 -18.42
C ASP A 58 5.23 2.46 -18.17
N GLY A 59 5.85 2.75 -17.04
CA GLY A 59 6.16 4.10 -16.61
C GLY A 59 5.01 4.85 -15.94
N ALA A 60 3.81 4.29 -15.91
CA ALA A 60 2.65 4.97 -15.38
C ALA A 60 2.42 4.64 -13.90
N ARG A 61 1.54 5.42 -13.29
CA ARG A 61 1.18 5.30 -11.89
C ARG A 61 -0.30 5.01 -11.76
N THR A 62 -0.66 4.19 -10.79
CA THR A 62 -2.06 3.98 -10.41
C THR A 62 -2.18 4.08 -8.89
N SER A 63 -3.35 4.49 -8.43
CA SER A 63 -3.63 4.56 -7.00
C SER A 63 -4.43 3.34 -6.58
N ILE A 64 -4.06 2.77 -5.45
CA ILE A 64 -4.71 1.60 -4.89
C ILE A 64 -5.47 2.02 -3.64
N SER A 65 -6.77 1.74 -3.63
CA SER A 65 -7.60 1.92 -2.44
C SER A 65 -7.62 0.61 -1.69
N PHE A 66 -6.92 0.57 -0.59
CA PHE A 66 -6.79 -0.64 0.21
C PHE A 66 -6.48 -0.25 1.65
N SER A 67 -7.16 -0.87 2.58
CA SER A 67 -7.00 -0.57 3.99
C SER A 67 -6.87 -1.87 4.77
N ASP A 68 -5.86 -1.96 5.62
CA ASP A 68 -5.59 -3.15 6.43
C ASP A 68 -4.71 -2.75 7.60
N PRO A 69 -4.94 -3.28 8.81
CA PRO A 69 -4.08 -2.95 9.96
C PRO A 69 -2.68 -3.54 9.89
N ASP A 70 -2.42 -4.46 8.98
CA ASP A 70 -1.11 -5.07 8.80
C ASP A 70 -0.23 -4.20 7.88
N CYS A 71 1.06 -4.49 7.84
CA CYS A 71 2.03 -3.71 7.07
C CYS A 71 2.74 -4.51 5.98
N ALA A 72 2.96 -5.79 6.18
CA ALA A 72 3.74 -6.61 5.26
C ALA A 72 2.83 -7.36 4.30
N PHE A 73 3.00 -7.09 3.02
CA PHE A 73 2.16 -7.66 1.96
C PHE A 73 3.00 -8.17 0.81
N ASP A 74 2.45 -9.15 0.12
CA ASP A 74 2.93 -9.54 -1.21
C ASP A 74 1.97 -8.94 -2.23
N LEU A 75 2.51 -8.46 -3.33
CA LEU A 75 1.73 -7.91 -4.44
C LEU A 75 1.94 -8.80 -5.64
N ARG A 76 0.84 -9.14 -6.31
CA ARG A 76 0.85 -9.94 -7.52
C ARG A 76 0.24 -9.15 -8.66
N ALA A 77 0.82 -9.26 -9.83
CA ALA A 77 0.26 -8.66 -11.04
C ALA A 77 0.65 -9.48 -12.25
N THR A 78 -0.17 -9.37 -13.29
CA THR A 78 0.19 -9.91 -14.60
C THR A 78 1.03 -8.87 -15.32
N VAL A 79 2.22 -9.25 -15.74
CA VAL A 79 3.12 -8.42 -16.52
C VAL A 79 2.98 -8.85 -17.98
N ALA A 80 2.62 -7.91 -18.85
CA ALA A 80 2.36 -8.22 -20.25
C ALA A 80 3.56 -8.92 -20.89
N GLY A 81 3.32 -10.09 -21.46
CA GLY A 81 4.36 -10.90 -22.08
C GLY A 81 5.18 -11.75 -21.11
N HIS A 82 4.95 -11.65 -19.82
CA HIS A 82 5.75 -12.34 -18.80
C HIS A 82 4.92 -13.08 -17.75
N GLY A 83 3.60 -13.07 -17.88
CA GLY A 83 2.72 -13.76 -16.97
C GLY A 83 2.64 -13.14 -15.59
N GLU A 84 2.28 -13.93 -14.61
CA GLU A 84 2.11 -13.50 -13.24
C GLU A 84 3.46 -13.33 -12.54
N ASN A 85 3.61 -12.21 -11.83
CA ASN A 85 4.82 -11.92 -11.06
C ASN A 85 4.40 -11.49 -9.66
N VAL A 86 5.26 -11.76 -8.68
CA VAL A 86 5.01 -11.44 -7.28
C VAL A 86 6.16 -10.59 -6.74
N TRP A 87 5.80 -9.52 -6.06
CA TRP A 87 6.72 -8.69 -5.29
C TRP A 87 6.43 -8.97 -3.82
N SER A 88 7.39 -9.57 -3.13
CA SER A 88 7.18 -10.11 -1.79
C SER A 88 7.64 -9.17 -0.70
N ARG A 89 6.97 -9.25 0.45
CA ARG A 89 7.39 -8.59 1.69
C ARG A 89 7.53 -7.09 1.53
N ILE A 90 6.53 -6.49 0.92
CA ILE A 90 6.49 -5.04 0.76
C ILE A 90 5.92 -4.45 2.03
N ASN A 91 6.61 -3.46 2.60
CA ASN A 91 6.06 -2.68 3.70
C ASN A 91 5.19 -1.57 3.11
N LEU A 92 3.88 -1.67 3.28
CA LEU A 92 2.93 -0.69 2.75
C LEU A 92 2.50 0.34 3.79
N CYS A 93 3.05 0.28 5.00
CA CYS A 93 2.78 1.28 6.02
C CYS A 93 3.70 2.47 5.82
N GLU A 94 3.15 3.67 5.98
CA GLU A 94 3.91 4.92 5.94
C GLU A 94 4.60 5.18 4.61
N VAL A 95 4.07 4.63 3.52
CA VAL A 95 4.59 4.90 2.19
C VAL A 95 3.52 5.60 1.37
N LYS A 96 3.96 6.45 0.46
CA LYS A 96 3.05 7.10 -0.50
C LYS A 96 2.89 6.23 -1.73
N SER A 97 3.95 5.59 -2.17
CA SER A 97 3.93 4.72 -3.33
C SER A 97 5.03 3.70 -3.28
N VAL A 98 4.85 2.65 -4.05
CA VAL A 98 5.88 1.66 -4.33
C VAL A 98 6.11 1.62 -5.82
N THR A 99 7.37 1.51 -6.22
CA THR A 99 7.76 1.38 -7.61
C THR A 99 8.12 -0.08 -7.87
N LEU A 100 7.43 -0.69 -8.82
CA LEU A 100 7.64 -2.09 -9.18
C LEU A 100 8.71 -2.21 -10.23
N HIS A 101 9.72 -3.02 -9.93
CA HIS A 101 10.80 -3.33 -10.87
C HIS A 101 10.82 -4.82 -11.19
N ARG A 102 11.28 -5.11 -12.38
CA ARG A 102 11.49 -6.47 -12.84
C ARG A 102 12.63 -6.45 -13.85
N ASP A 103 13.62 -7.32 -13.68
CA ASP A 103 14.72 -7.40 -14.64
C ASP A 103 14.47 -8.50 -15.69
N ALA A 104 15.39 -8.63 -16.62
CA ALA A 104 15.25 -9.58 -17.74
C ALA A 104 15.21 -11.03 -17.27
N SER A 105 15.76 -11.34 -16.11
CA SER A 105 15.74 -12.69 -15.56
C SER A 105 14.48 -13.01 -14.77
N GLY A 106 13.60 -12.01 -14.56
CA GLY A 106 12.37 -12.19 -13.82
C GLY A 106 12.50 -11.87 -12.35
N THR A 107 13.63 -11.35 -11.89
CA THR A 107 13.79 -10.90 -10.51
C THR A 107 12.97 -9.65 -10.29
N THR A 108 12.22 -9.64 -9.20
CA THR A 108 11.34 -8.52 -8.84
C THR A 108 11.82 -7.85 -7.57
N TRP A 109 11.66 -6.53 -7.50
CA TRP A 109 11.93 -5.75 -6.30
C TRP A 109 11.13 -4.46 -6.36
N VAL A 110 11.08 -3.75 -5.22
CA VAL A 110 10.40 -2.45 -5.17
C VAL A 110 11.31 -1.40 -4.60
N ASP A 111 11.05 -0.16 -5.01
CA ASP A 111 11.56 1.03 -4.32
C ASP A 111 10.38 1.71 -3.65
N TYR A 112 10.64 2.40 -2.55
CA TYR A 112 9.63 3.09 -1.76
C TYR A 112 9.73 4.60 -1.94
N ASP A 113 8.58 5.25 -1.84
CA ASP A 113 8.53 6.71 -1.82
C ASP A 113 7.66 7.21 -0.65
#